data_6489f6b7df9c3a142ff27b5aab79a9c2
#
_entry.id   6489f6b7df9c3a142ff27b5aab79a9c2
#
_cell.length_a   1.000
_cell.length_b   1.000
_cell.length_c   1.000
_cell.angle_alpha   90.00
_cell.angle_beta   90.00
_cell.angle_gamma   90.00
#
_symmetry.space_group_name_H-M   'P 1'
#
loop_
_entity.id
_entity.type
_entity.pdbx_description
1 polymer ?
#
loop_
_entity_poly.entity_id
_entity_poly.type
_entity_poly.pdbx_seq_one_letter_code
_entity_poly.pdbx_strand_id
1 'polypeptide(L)'
;MKRFCAAILALSLLAAALSGCGAAQSAPETTAAQTTFPTETAAPETTVPETQPTVTVDAVPVQKDSQYESAQPGIAEPVITTGQTTVHVSTADEFLAAIASDTEIIVDAELIDFSTASNYGAYGTSEGNYRWNEEFDGPELIIQNVTNLTVRGSGEERTDKVLSCVPRYADVLTFENCANIYVTHITVGHTQEQSQCAGGVLHFINSQDILVEDCDLYGCGTLGVDADNSLNIQVINNLIHDCSYGGVQFSNCQNVRVDGNTFRDLGMEDYPGSVFRIYDSVNVTCNGKDAIPFQ
;
A
#
# COMPACT_ATOMS: atom_id res chain seq x y z
N MET A 1 34.84 0.57 -55.08
CA MET A 1 34.24 0.89 -56.41
C MET A 1 32.75 1.18 -56.22
N LYS A 2 32.33 2.36 -56.68
CA LYS A 2 30.98 2.82 -57.06
C LYS A 2 29.94 2.83 -55.92
N ARG A 3 29.54 3.95 -55.32
CA ARG A 3 28.96 5.25 -55.77
C ARG A 3 27.43 5.21 -55.96
N PHE A 4 26.77 6.16 -55.26
CA PHE A 4 25.56 6.97 -55.59
C PHE A 4 24.19 6.34 -55.36
N CYS A 5 23.14 7.01 -54.91
CA CYS A 5 22.73 8.41 -54.96
C CYS A 5 21.68 8.74 -53.91
N ALA A 6 21.70 9.98 -53.50
CA ALA A 6 20.67 10.69 -52.74
C ALA A 6 19.47 11.08 -53.66
N ALA A 7 18.31 11.29 -53.08
CA ALA A 7 17.31 12.19 -53.64
C ALA A 7 16.49 12.87 -52.54
N ILE A 8 16.68 14.16 -52.47
CA ILE A 8 15.90 15.19 -51.74
C ILE A 8 14.71 15.56 -52.61
N LEU A 9 13.52 15.71 -52.03
CA LEU A 9 12.53 16.66 -52.61
C LEU A 9 11.73 17.34 -51.48
N ALA A 10 11.82 18.65 -51.50
CA ALA A 10 11.15 19.61 -50.65
C ALA A 10 9.96 20.25 -51.40
N LEU A 11 9.20 21.08 -50.68
CA LEU A 11 8.19 22.10 -51.09
C LEU A 11 6.76 21.55 -51.27
N SER A 12 5.73 22.19 -50.73
CA SER A 12 5.41 23.62 -50.75
C SER A 12 4.30 24.02 -49.77
N LEU A 13 4.43 25.23 -49.23
CA LEU A 13 3.38 26.05 -48.59
C LEU A 13 2.21 26.35 -49.50
N LEU A 14 0.98 26.46 -48.92
CA LEU A 14 -0.05 27.37 -49.44
C LEU A 14 -0.85 28.00 -48.30
N ALA A 15 -0.66 29.30 -48.11
CA ALA A 15 -1.47 30.16 -47.28
C ALA A 15 -2.65 30.70 -48.10
N ALA A 16 -3.84 30.70 -47.50
CA ALA A 16 -4.92 31.54 -48.01
C ALA A 16 -5.64 32.23 -46.85
N ALA A 17 -5.42 33.53 -46.77
CA ALA A 17 -6.21 34.44 -45.94
C ALA A 17 -7.44 34.90 -46.75
N LEU A 18 -8.63 34.92 -46.15
CA LEU A 18 -9.73 35.75 -46.63
C LEU A 18 -10.47 36.33 -45.41
N SER A 19 -10.47 37.64 -45.42
CA SER A 19 -11.19 38.56 -44.56
C SER A 19 -12.71 38.51 -44.82
N GLY A 20 -13.51 38.67 -43.76
CA GLY A 20 -14.93 38.91 -43.88
C GLY A 20 -15.46 39.66 -42.65
N CYS A 21 -15.66 40.95 -42.75
CA CYS A 21 -16.40 41.80 -41.81
C CYS A 21 -17.87 41.42 -41.75
N GLY A 22 -18.49 41.50 -40.55
CA GLY A 22 -19.94 41.42 -40.40
C GLY A 22 -20.44 41.67 -38.98
N ALA A 23 -20.72 42.94 -38.70
CA ALA A 23 -21.78 43.51 -37.84
C ALA A 23 -22.06 42.92 -36.44
N ALA A 24 -21.88 43.82 -35.48
CA ALA A 24 -22.37 43.72 -34.09
C ALA A 24 -23.91 43.69 -34.04
N GLN A 25 -24.48 42.77 -33.26
CA GLN A 25 -25.83 42.88 -32.71
C GLN A 25 -25.75 42.70 -31.18
N SER A 26 -26.27 43.72 -30.51
CA SER A 26 -26.41 43.85 -29.07
C SER A 26 -27.38 42.79 -28.51
N ALA A 27 -26.94 42.06 -27.48
CA ALA A 27 -27.81 41.23 -26.65
C ALA A 27 -28.45 42.08 -25.52
N PRO A 28 -29.65 41.78 -25.09
CA PRO A 28 -30.31 42.51 -24.00
C PRO A 28 -29.78 42.09 -22.63
N GLU A 29 -29.58 43.07 -21.78
CA GLU A 29 -29.29 42.91 -20.35
C GLU A 29 -30.45 42.18 -19.68
N THR A 30 -30.15 41.03 -19.08
CA THR A 30 -31.05 40.36 -18.13
C THR A 30 -30.61 40.71 -16.72
N THR A 31 -31.41 41.48 -16.03
CA THR A 31 -31.28 41.88 -14.63
C THR A 31 -31.25 40.66 -13.74
N ALA A 32 -30.13 40.43 -13.06
CA ALA A 32 -30.03 39.41 -12.04
C ALA A 32 -30.76 39.87 -10.78
N ALA A 33 -31.79 39.14 -10.39
CA ALA A 33 -32.45 39.31 -9.10
C ALA A 33 -31.52 38.80 -7.98
N GLN A 34 -31.16 39.68 -7.09
CA GLN A 34 -30.46 39.31 -5.83
C GLN A 34 -31.42 38.58 -4.91
N THR A 35 -31.22 37.29 -4.75
CA THR A 35 -31.87 36.52 -3.68
C THR A 35 -31.02 36.63 -2.44
N THR A 36 -31.46 37.42 -1.46
CA THR A 36 -30.87 37.50 -0.13
C THR A 36 -31.24 36.25 0.65
N PHE A 37 -30.26 35.43 1.00
CA PHE A 37 -30.40 34.38 1.97
C PHE A 37 -30.39 34.98 3.39
N PRO A 38 -31.23 34.50 4.31
CA PRO A 38 -31.20 34.94 5.69
C PRO A 38 -29.91 34.42 6.38
N THR A 39 -29.24 35.30 7.08
CA THR A 39 -28.11 35.00 7.94
C THR A 39 -28.58 34.12 9.11
N GLU A 40 -28.23 32.84 9.07
CA GLU A 40 -28.46 31.93 10.19
C GLU A 40 -27.41 32.20 11.26
N THR A 41 -27.88 32.51 12.46
CA THR A 41 -27.10 32.80 13.64
C THR A 41 -26.37 31.53 14.08
N ALA A 42 -25.06 31.56 14.11
CA ALA A 42 -24.23 30.47 14.59
C ALA A 42 -24.56 30.13 16.05
N ALA A 43 -24.94 28.88 16.28
CA ALA A 43 -24.99 28.26 17.60
C ALA A 43 -23.55 27.95 18.05
N PRO A 44 -23.25 27.99 19.37
CA PRO A 44 -21.91 27.74 19.87
C PRO A 44 -21.52 26.27 19.65
N GLU A 45 -20.39 26.06 19.01
CA GLU A 45 -19.73 24.75 18.87
C GLU A 45 -19.41 24.18 20.26
N THR A 46 -20.11 23.14 20.63
CA THR A 46 -19.70 22.28 21.74
C THR A 46 -18.77 21.22 21.15
N THR A 47 -17.47 21.46 21.24
CA THR A 47 -16.46 20.45 20.94
C THR A 47 -16.53 19.34 22.00
N VAL A 48 -17.20 18.27 21.67
CA VAL A 48 -17.05 16.98 22.35
C VAL A 48 -15.85 16.30 21.69
N PRO A 49 -14.80 15.92 22.38
CA PRO A 49 -13.76 15.09 21.80
C PRO A 49 -14.37 13.69 21.59
N GLU A 50 -14.65 13.37 20.35
CA GLU A 50 -15.07 12.03 19.94
C GLU A 50 -13.84 11.11 20.04
N THR A 51 -13.72 10.44 21.18
CA THR A 51 -12.81 9.30 21.35
C THR A 51 -13.42 8.14 20.60
N GLN A 52 -12.99 7.94 19.37
CA GLN A 52 -13.32 6.71 18.62
C GLN A 52 -12.75 5.50 19.37
N PRO A 53 -13.48 4.38 19.43
CA PRO A 53 -13.02 3.22 20.15
C PRO A 53 -11.82 2.58 19.46
N THR A 54 -10.69 2.62 20.13
CA THR A 54 -9.52 1.80 19.75
C THR A 54 -9.91 0.34 19.97
N VAL A 55 -10.04 -0.43 18.90
CA VAL A 55 -10.29 -1.87 18.99
C VAL A 55 -8.97 -2.57 19.28
N THR A 56 -8.69 -2.77 20.54
CA THR A 56 -7.63 -3.69 20.97
C THR A 56 -8.20 -5.10 20.85
N VAL A 57 -7.62 -5.95 20.02
CA VAL A 57 -8.13 -7.31 19.78
C VAL A 57 -7.77 -8.23 20.96
N ASP A 58 -8.35 -7.97 22.13
CA ASP A 58 -8.31 -8.90 23.27
C ASP A 58 -9.47 -9.91 23.28
N ALA A 59 -10.44 -9.76 22.38
CA ALA A 59 -11.62 -10.60 22.39
C ALA A 59 -12.13 -10.90 20.98
N VAL A 60 -11.54 -11.89 20.33
CA VAL A 60 -12.26 -12.63 19.30
C VAL A 60 -13.21 -13.57 20.04
N PRO A 61 -14.55 -13.47 19.90
CA PRO A 61 -15.46 -14.41 20.54
C PRO A 61 -15.21 -15.80 19.96
N VAL A 62 -14.68 -16.68 20.79
CA VAL A 62 -14.52 -18.11 20.45
C VAL A 62 -15.89 -18.74 20.49
N GLN A 63 -16.57 -18.86 19.34
CA GLN A 63 -17.65 -19.81 19.19
C GLN A 63 -17.04 -21.19 19.00
N LYS A 64 -17.20 -22.04 20.02
CA LYS A 64 -16.91 -23.46 19.95
C LYS A 64 -17.99 -24.15 19.14
N ASP A 65 -17.69 -24.48 17.88
CA ASP A 65 -18.32 -25.63 17.25
C ASP A 65 -17.27 -26.32 16.35
N SER A 66 -16.73 -27.27 16.93
CA SER A 66 -16.24 -28.59 16.63
C SER A 66 -16.43 -29.09 15.21
N GLN A 67 -15.33 -29.25 14.48
CA GLN A 67 -14.96 -30.47 13.73
C GLN A 67 -13.56 -30.39 13.13
N TYR A 68 -12.71 -29.52 13.60
CA TYR A 68 -11.28 -29.65 13.33
C TYR A 68 -10.62 -30.29 14.55
N GLU A 69 -10.10 -31.52 14.40
CA GLU A 69 -9.14 -32.05 15.35
C GLU A 69 -8.06 -30.97 15.55
N SER A 70 -7.86 -30.58 16.78
CA SER A 70 -6.87 -29.56 17.16
C SER A 70 -5.47 -30.04 16.74
N ALA A 71 -5.07 -29.73 15.51
CA ALA A 71 -3.65 -29.60 15.23
C ALA A 71 -3.14 -28.54 16.22
N GLN A 72 -2.09 -28.86 16.98
CA GLN A 72 -1.42 -27.87 17.82
C GLN A 72 -1.12 -26.68 16.91
N PRO A 73 -1.49 -25.43 17.27
CA PRO A 73 -1.20 -24.28 16.44
C PRO A 73 0.28 -24.33 16.05
N GLY A 74 0.56 -24.34 14.75
CA GLY A 74 1.94 -24.26 14.30
C GLY A 74 2.48 -22.91 14.75
N ILE A 75 3.64 -22.92 15.43
CA ILE A 75 4.33 -21.67 15.74
C ILE A 75 5.04 -21.27 14.46
N ALA A 76 4.76 -20.06 13.95
CA ALA A 76 5.53 -19.51 12.85
C ALA A 76 7.01 -19.46 13.26
N GLU A 77 7.87 -19.97 12.39
CA GLU A 77 9.32 -19.97 12.68
C GLU A 77 9.83 -18.52 12.72
N PRO A 78 10.79 -18.21 13.58
CA PRO A 78 11.34 -16.86 13.65
C PRO A 78 12.08 -16.51 12.37
N VAL A 79 11.89 -15.29 11.90
CA VAL A 79 12.70 -14.71 10.82
C VAL A 79 14.10 -14.46 11.35
N ILE A 80 15.09 -14.98 10.66
CA ILE A 80 16.51 -14.87 11.06
C ILE A 80 17.24 -14.05 10.01
N THR A 81 17.60 -12.82 10.35
CA THR A 81 18.39 -11.93 9.49
C THR A 81 19.86 -12.00 9.92
N THR A 82 20.71 -12.57 9.08
CA THR A 82 22.14 -12.70 9.33
C THR A 82 22.96 -12.44 8.07
N GLY A 83 24.14 -11.87 8.24
CA GLY A 83 25.07 -11.66 7.13
C GLY A 83 24.63 -10.63 6.10
N GLN A 84 23.68 -9.75 6.46
CA GLN A 84 23.17 -8.72 5.57
C GLN A 84 24.17 -7.59 5.34
N THR A 85 24.16 -7.03 4.15
CA THR A 85 24.81 -5.76 3.82
C THR A 85 23.86 -4.62 4.14
N THR A 86 24.28 -3.70 5.00
CA THR A 86 23.48 -2.53 5.35
C THR A 86 23.62 -1.43 4.32
N VAL A 87 22.51 -0.93 3.80
CA VAL A 87 22.43 0.16 2.81
C VAL A 87 21.48 1.24 3.33
N HIS A 88 21.98 2.48 3.44
CA HIS A 88 21.21 3.64 3.80
C HIS A 88 20.64 4.31 2.55
N VAL A 89 19.35 4.67 2.56
CA VAL A 89 18.63 5.21 1.41
C VAL A 89 17.80 6.43 1.78
N SER A 90 17.77 7.42 0.88
CA SER A 90 17.03 8.68 1.07
C SER A 90 16.16 9.05 -0.12
N THR A 91 16.19 8.27 -1.19
CA THR A 91 15.41 8.49 -2.41
C THR A 91 14.79 7.18 -2.89
N ALA A 92 13.77 7.27 -3.74
CA ALA A 92 13.15 6.10 -4.37
C ALA A 92 14.16 5.33 -5.25
N ASP A 93 15.01 6.03 -5.99
CA ASP A 93 16.03 5.38 -6.82
C ASP A 93 17.08 4.63 -5.99
N GLU A 94 17.50 5.19 -4.85
CA GLU A 94 18.42 4.51 -3.94
C GLU A 94 17.76 3.27 -3.30
N PHE A 95 16.47 3.38 -2.91
CA PHE A 95 15.72 2.26 -2.38
C PHE A 95 15.64 1.12 -3.41
N LEU A 96 15.25 1.43 -4.65
CA LEU A 96 15.15 0.44 -5.73
C LEU A 96 16.51 -0.21 -6.03
N ALA A 97 17.58 0.57 -6.04
CA ALA A 97 18.94 0.06 -6.27
C ALA A 97 19.45 -0.84 -5.12
N ALA A 98 18.92 -0.65 -3.90
CA ALA A 98 19.30 -1.45 -2.73
C ALA A 98 18.55 -2.79 -2.62
N ILE A 99 17.51 -3.01 -3.43
CA ILE A 99 16.73 -4.26 -3.40
C ILE A 99 17.60 -5.43 -3.85
N ALA A 100 18.07 -6.23 -2.91
CA ALA A 100 18.89 -7.41 -3.17
C ALA A 100 18.77 -8.43 -2.03
N SER A 101 19.10 -9.68 -2.30
CA SER A 101 19.25 -10.68 -1.24
C SER A 101 20.38 -10.29 -0.29
N ASP A 102 20.29 -10.75 0.96
CA ASP A 102 21.25 -10.46 2.02
C ASP A 102 21.47 -8.96 2.28
N THR A 103 20.39 -8.17 2.24
CA THR A 103 20.44 -6.71 2.39
C THR A 103 19.53 -6.22 3.51
N GLU A 104 20.05 -5.29 4.31
CA GLU A 104 19.30 -4.45 5.24
C GLU A 104 19.20 -3.04 4.64
N ILE A 105 17.99 -2.64 4.23
CA ILE A 105 17.70 -1.28 3.73
C ILE A 105 17.25 -0.42 4.91
N ILE A 106 17.99 0.64 5.18
CA ILE A 106 17.69 1.63 6.22
C ILE A 106 17.19 2.90 5.55
N VAL A 107 15.93 3.26 5.79
CA VAL A 107 15.31 4.47 5.26
C VAL A 107 15.69 5.66 6.15
N ASP A 108 16.47 6.60 5.61
CA ASP A 108 16.92 7.80 6.31
C ASP A 108 16.06 9.04 6.01
N ALA A 109 15.44 9.12 4.84
CA ALA A 109 14.53 10.22 4.51
C ALA A 109 13.26 10.17 5.38
N GLU A 110 12.66 11.34 5.66
CA GLU A 110 11.35 11.40 6.32
C GLU A 110 10.25 10.74 5.47
N LEU A 111 10.36 10.89 4.14
CA LEU A 111 9.44 10.30 3.17
C LEU A 111 10.18 9.84 1.92
N ILE A 112 9.95 8.60 1.51
CA ILE A 112 10.23 8.11 0.17
C ILE A 112 8.90 7.81 -0.52
N ASP A 113 8.54 8.64 -1.50
CA ASP A 113 7.42 8.40 -2.40
C ASP A 113 7.92 7.69 -3.66
N PHE A 114 7.48 6.47 -3.90
CA PHE A 114 7.93 5.66 -5.02
C PHE A 114 7.57 6.26 -6.39
N SER A 115 6.58 7.16 -6.45
CA SER A 115 6.27 7.87 -7.69
C SER A 115 7.39 8.82 -8.16
N THR A 116 8.36 9.11 -7.30
CA THR A 116 9.52 9.94 -7.62
C THR A 116 10.69 9.18 -8.24
N ALA A 117 10.60 7.86 -8.37
CA ALA A 117 11.63 7.05 -8.99
C ALA A 117 11.85 7.42 -10.47
N SER A 118 13.09 7.46 -10.89
CA SER A 118 13.45 7.86 -12.28
C SER A 118 12.90 6.91 -13.34
N ASN A 119 12.67 5.65 -12.99
CA ASN A 119 12.09 4.62 -13.84
C ASN A 119 10.63 4.27 -13.48
N TYR A 120 9.94 5.15 -12.75
CA TYR A 120 8.54 4.94 -12.37
C TYR A 120 7.67 4.64 -13.59
N GLY A 121 6.97 3.50 -13.55
CA GLY A 121 6.14 3.04 -14.65
C GLY A 121 6.90 2.46 -15.85
N ALA A 122 8.15 2.09 -15.69
CA ALA A 122 8.90 1.34 -16.72
C ALA A 122 8.41 -0.12 -16.78
N TYR A 123 7.18 -0.30 -17.27
CA TYR A 123 6.55 -1.61 -17.35
C TYR A 123 7.28 -2.58 -18.30
N GLY A 124 7.22 -3.87 -17.98
CA GLY A 124 7.76 -4.94 -18.80
C GLY A 124 9.29 -5.06 -18.75
N THR A 125 9.95 -4.26 -17.94
CA THR A 125 11.37 -4.44 -17.63
C THR A 125 11.50 -4.96 -16.21
N SER A 126 12.21 -6.10 -16.04
CA SER A 126 12.63 -6.55 -14.72
C SER A 126 14.06 -6.06 -14.50
N GLU A 127 14.23 -5.14 -13.57
CA GLU A 127 15.55 -4.66 -13.18
C GLU A 127 16.03 -5.43 -11.94
N GLY A 128 16.56 -6.63 -12.19
CA GLY A 128 17.06 -7.47 -11.11
C GLY A 128 15.94 -8.00 -10.20
N ASN A 129 15.87 -7.51 -8.97
CA ASN A 129 15.01 -8.03 -7.92
C ASN A 129 13.71 -7.24 -7.74
N TYR A 130 13.35 -6.39 -8.69
CA TYR A 130 12.05 -5.71 -8.69
C TYR A 130 11.54 -5.47 -10.11
N ARG A 131 10.24 -5.14 -10.19
CA ARG A 131 9.57 -4.68 -11.40
C ARG A 131 8.44 -3.72 -11.05
N TRP A 132 8.05 -2.92 -12.03
CA TRP A 132 6.80 -2.19 -12.01
C TRP A 132 5.69 -2.99 -12.69
N ASN A 133 4.57 -3.17 -12.01
CA ASN A 133 3.34 -3.73 -12.56
C ASN A 133 2.37 -2.60 -12.91
N GLU A 134 1.57 -2.76 -13.97
CA GLU A 134 0.58 -1.76 -14.37
C GLU A 134 -0.75 -2.06 -13.67
N GLU A 135 -1.13 -1.19 -12.74
CA GLU A 135 -2.43 -1.19 -12.12
C GLU A 135 -3.33 -0.12 -12.74
N PHE A 136 -4.62 -0.10 -12.37
CA PHE A 136 -5.63 0.74 -13.04
C PHE A 136 -5.28 2.24 -13.03
N ASP A 137 -4.66 2.74 -11.97
CA ASP A 137 -4.38 4.17 -11.77
C ASP A 137 -2.89 4.50 -11.61
N GLY A 138 -2.01 3.53 -11.82
CA GLY A 138 -0.57 3.76 -11.80
C GLY A 138 0.27 2.52 -11.51
N PRO A 139 1.58 2.69 -11.40
CA PRO A 139 2.51 1.60 -11.16
C PRO A 139 2.49 1.07 -9.74
N GLU A 140 2.60 -0.25 -9.61
CA GLU A 140 2.85 -0.99 -8.39
C GLU A 140 4.29 -1.48 -8.34
N LEU A 141 4.94 -1.34 -7.19
CA LEU A 141 6.28 -1.86 -6.96
C LEU A 141 6.22 -3.30 -6.46
N ILE A 142 6.73 -4.23 -7.28
CA ILE A 142 6.88 -5.63 -6.90
C ILE A 142 8.36 -5.96 -6.69
N ILE A 143 8.72 -6.29 -5.44
CA ILE A 143 10.02 -6.85 -5.05
C ILE A 143 9.93 -8.37 -5.27
N GLN A 144 10.87 -8.95 -5.98
CA GLN A 144 10.76 -10.33 -6.40
C GLN A 144 12.05 -11.13 -6.22
N ASN A 145 11.88 -12.43 -5.89
CA ASN A 145 12.99 -13.39 -5.87
C ASN A 145 14.16 -12.99 -4.95
N VAL A 146 13.88 -12.31 -3.85
CA VAL A 146 14.89 -11.95 -2.84
C VAL A 146 14.78 -12.82 -1.61
N THR A 147 15.92 -13.04 -0.99
CA THR A 147 16.01 -13.80 0.27
C THR A 147 16.83 -13.00 1.27
N ASN A 148 16.40 -13.01 2.53
CA ASN A 148 17.09 -12.33 3.63
C ASN A 148 17.17 -10.80 3.40
N LEU A 149 15.99 -10.18 3.28
CA LEU A 149 15.84 -8.73 3.10
C LEU A 149 15.17 -8.13 4.34
N THR A 150 15.80 -7.11 4.91
CA THR A 150 15.20 -6.24 5.93
C THR A 150 14.93 -4.87 5.35
N VAL A 151 13.75 -4.32 5.63
CA VAL A 151 13.36 -2.92 5.34
C VAL A 151 12.97 -2.26 6.66
N ARG A 152 13.67 -1.19 7.04
CA ARG A 152 13.36 -0.47 8.27
C ARG A 152 13.65 1.03 8.21
N GLY A 153 13.00 1.79 9.09
CA GLY A 153 13.33 3.18 9.34
C GLY A 153 14.58 3.36 10.21
N SER A 154 15.25 4.50 10.09
CA SER A 154 16.37 4.91 10.95
C SER A 154 15.95 5.81 12.10
N GLY A 155 14.64 6.14 12.23
CA GLY A 155 14.11 7.00 13.27
C GLY A 155 14.14 6.42 14.68
N GLU A 156 13.71 7.21 15.68
CA GLU A 156 13.48 6.71 17.05
C GLU A 156 12.09 6.09 17.19
N GLU A 157 11.12 6.62 16.42
CA GLU A 157 9.75 6.14 16.36
C GLU A 157 9.44 5.57 14.96
N ARG A 158 8.56 4.58 14.88
CA ARG A 158 8.12 3.99 13.61
C ARG A 158 7.49 4.98 12.64
N THR A 159 7.01 6.12 13.15
CA THR A 159 6.39 7.20 12.37
C THR A 159 7.36 8.22 11.81
N ASP A 160 8.65 8.12 12.13
CA ASP A 160 9.66 9.08 11.69
C ASP A 160 10.04 8.92 10.22
N LYS A 161 9.83 7.73 9.67
CA LYS A 161 10.20 7.37 8.29
C LYS A 161 9.03 6.72 7.58
N VAL A 162 8.76 7.20 6.35
CA VAL A 162 7.58 6.79 5.58
C VAL A 162 7.97 6.29 4.20
N LEU A 163 7.44 5.15 3.82
CA LEU A 163 7.40 4.66 2.43
C LEU A 163 5.99 4.82 1.90
N SER A 164 5.83 5.41 0.72
CA SER A 164 4.51 5.65 0.16
C SER A 164 4.41 5.45 -1.35
N CYS A 165 3.18 5.25 -1.82
CA CYS A 165 2.84 5.33 -3.23
C CYS A 165 1.60 6.19 -3.46
N VAL A 166 1.41 6.64 -4.70
CA VAL A 166 0.26 7.48 -5.10
C VAL A 166 -0.93 6.65 -5.58
N PRO A 167 -0.76 5.60 -6.42
CA PRO A 167 -1.88 4.86 -6.96
C PRO A 167 -2.69 4.16 -5.87
N ARG A 168 -4.02 4.20 -5.98
CA ARG A 168 -4.94 3.57 -5.01
C ARG A 168 -5.21 2.09 -5.30
N TYR A 169 -4.90 1.65 -6.53
CA TYR A 169 -5.12 0.27 -6.96
C TYR A 169 -3.85 -0.58 -6.85
N ALA A 170 -2.69 0.07 -6.60
CA ALA A 170 -1.42 -0.58 -6.32
C ALA A 170 -1.26 -0.85 -4.83
N ASP A 171 -0.68 -1.97 -4.47
CA ASP A 171 -0.11 -2.17 -3.14
C ASP A 171 1.12 -1.26 -2.97
N VAL A 172 1.38 -0.78 -1.74
CA VAL A 172 2.56 0.08 -1.52
C VAL A 172 3.84 -0.70 -1.72
N LEU A 173 3.90 -1.92 -1.18
CA LEU A 173 4.98 -2.87 -1.37
C LEU A 173 4.42 -4.29 -1.55
N THR A 174 4.71 -4.89 -2.68
CA THR A 174 4.45 -6.31 -2.94
C THR A 174 5.74 -7.11 -2.94
N PHE A 175 5.76 -8.24 -2.21
CA PHE A 175 6.87 -9.19 -2.16
C PHE A 175 6.44 -10.50 -2.81
N GLU A 176 7.04 -10.83 -3.95
CA GLU A 176 6.69 -12.03 -4.71
C GLU A 176 7.85 -13.04 -4.77
N ASN A 177 7.58 -14.29 -4.44
CA ASN A 177 8.58 -15.37 -4.40
C ASN A 177 9.79 -15.03 -3.52
N CYS A 178 9.56 -14.41 -2.37
CA CYS A 178 10.58 -13.96 -1.44
C CYS A 178 10.68 -14.89 -0.22
N ALA A 179 11.81 -14.86 0.46
CA ALA A 179 12.02 -15.64 1.68
C ALA A 179 12.82 -14.86 2.72
N ASN A 180 12.49 -15.06 3.99
CA ASN A 180 13.15 -14.41 5.12
C ASN A 180 13.09 -12.87 4.98
N ILE A 181 11.87 -12.34 5.01
CA ILE A 181 11.57 -10.92 4.83
C ILE A 181 11.19 -10.29 6.15
N TYR A 182 11.86 -9.22 6.51
CA TYR A 182 11.61 -8.46 7.71
C TYR A 182 11.30 -6.99 7.38
N VAL A 183 10.08 -6.55 7.68
CA VAL A 183 9.67 -5.14 7.59
C VAL A 183 9.41 -4.64 9.00
N THR A 184 10.13 -3.62 9.44
CA THR A 184 10.07 -3.19 10.82
C THR A 184 10.31 -1.70 11.02
N HIS A 185 9.75 -1.17 12.10
CA HIS A 185 10.05 0.17 12.62
C HIS A 185 9.97 1.25 11.53
N ILE A 186 8.87 1.25 10.77
CA ILE A 186 8.65 2.15 9.64
C ILE A 186 7.15 2.34 9.39
N THR A 187 6.79 3.48 8.85
CA THR A 187 5.44 3.73 8.33
C THR A 187 5.39 3.37 6.84
N VAL A 188 4.35 2.64 6.44
CA VAL A 188 4.07 2.31 5.04
C VAL A 188 2.62 2.65 4.73
N GLY A 189 2.38 3.43 3.70
CA GLY A 189 1.00 3.82 3.38
C GLY A 189 0.85 4.57 2.07
N HIS A 190 -0.41 4.82 1.69
CA HIS A 190 -0.73 5.60 0.51
C HIS A 190 -0.70 7.10 0.80
N THR A 191 -0.36 7.91 -0.21
CA THR A 191 -0.46 9.37 -0.09
C THR A 191 -1.88 9.89 -0.21
N GLN A 192 -2.81 9.05 -0.69
CA GLN A 192 -4.22 9.39 -0.88
C GLN A 192 -5.03 9.07 0.38
N GLU A 193 -6.09 9.83 0.62
CA GLU A 193 -7.03 9.55 1.71
C GLU A 193 -7.79 8.24 1.47
N GLN A 194 -8.24 7.62 2.56
CA GLN A 194 -9.08 6.41 2.53
C GLN A 194 -10.27 6.58 1.56
N SER A 195 -10.49 5.59 0.71
CA SER A 195 -11.56 5.58 -0.29
C SER A 195 -11.82 4.16 -0.78
N GLN A 196 -12.62 4.01 -1.83
CA GLN A 196 -12.78 2.75 -2.54
C GLN A 196 -11.53 2.52 -3.41
N CYS A 197 -10.67 1.62 -2.96
CA CYS A 197 -9.40 1.27 -3.57
C CYS A 197 -9.33 -0.25 -3.75
N ALA A 198 -8.37 -0.75 -4.53
CA ALA A 198 -8.09 -2.17 -4.66
C ALA A 198 -6.71 -2.55 -4.08
N GLY A 199 -5.75 -1.62 -4.09
CA GLY A 199 -4.43 -1.86 -3.51
C GLY A 199 -4.45 -1.86 -1.99
N GLY A 200 -3.56 -2.64 -1.39
CA GLY A 200 -3.29 -2.70 0.04
C GLY A 200 -1.99 -2.00 0.43
N VAL A 201 -1.50 -2.28 1.62
CA VAL A 201 -0.24 -1.67 2.09
C VAL A 201 0.94 -2.61 1.88
N LEU A 202 0.93 -3.80 2.50
CA LEU A 202 1.94 -4.82 2.31
C LEU A 202 1.29 -6.09 1.77
N HIS A 203 1.80 -6.60 0.65
CA HIS A 203 1.31 -7.83 0.03
C HIS A 203 2.43 -8.85 -0.15
N PHE A 204 2.20 -10.09 0.29
CA PHE A 204 3.15 -11.19 0.20
C PHE A 204 2.57 -12.31 -0.65
N ILE A 205 3.20 -12.61 -1.79
CA ILE A 205 2.73 -13.62 -2.74
C ILE A 205 3.77 -14.74 -2.86
N ASN A 206 3.36 -15.99 -2.67
CA ASN A 206 4.25 -17.16 -2.75
C ASN A 206 5.54 -17.00 -1.94
N SER A 207 5.46 -16.35 -0.79
CA SER A 207 6.61 -15.97 0.03
C SER A 207 6.64 -16.73 1.36
N GLN A 208 7.79 -16.74 2.02
CA GLN A 208 7.93 -17.48 3.28
C GLN A 208 8.86 -16.80 4.29
N ASP A 209 8.68 -17.17 5.55
CA ASP A 209 9.47 -16.65 6.68
C ASP A 209 9.39 -15.11 6.73
N ILE A 210 8.19 -14.61 6.96
CA ILE A 210 7.85 -13.20 6.91
C ILE A 210 7.63 -12.67 8.32
N LEU A 211 8.24 -11.52 8.65
CA LEU A 211 7.97 -10.78 9.87
C LEU A 211 7.66 -9.32 9.52
N VAL A 212 6.49 -8.86 9.95
CA VAL A 212 6.09 -7.46 9.96
C VAL A 212 5.92 -7.03 11.40
N GLU A 213 6.80 -6.18 11.89
CA GLU A 213 6.83 -5.83 13.32
C GLU A 213 7.05 -4.34 13.54
N ASP A 214 6.36 -3.79 14.54
CA ASP A 214 6.51 -2.38 14.96
C ASP A 214 6.37 -1.38 13.79
N CYS A 215 5.42 -1.62 12.90
CA CYS A 215 5.11 -0.75 11.77
C CYS A 215 3.83 0.05 12.00
N ASP A 216 3.71 1.16 11.29
CA ASP A 216 2.48 1.93 11.12
C ASP A 216 2.03 1.75 9.67
N LEU A 217 0.94 0.98 9.48
CA LEU A 217 0.43 0.56 8.17
C LEU A 217 -0.91 1.23 7.92
N TYR A 218 -0.96 2.13 6.94
CA TYR A 218 -2.18 2.88 6.68
C TYR A 218 -2.41 3.17 5.20
N GLY A 219 -3.60 3.62 4.91
CA GLY A 219 -3.83 4.28 3.65
C GLY A 219 -5.20 4.07 3.07
N CYS A 220 -5.42 4.61 1.90
CA CYS A 220 -6.65 4.39 1.16
C CYS A 220 -6.80 2.93 0.72
N GLY A 221 -5.78 2.10 0.96
CA GLY A 221 -5.73 0.71 0.57
C GLY A 221 -6.77 -0.18 1.23
N THR A 222 -6.95 -1.37 0.65
CA THR A 222 -7.94 -2.32 1.12
C THR A 222 -7.53 -2.97 2.42
N LEU A 223 -6.27 -3.34 2.56
CA LEU A 223 -5.73 -4.17 3.64
C LEU A 223 -4.39 -3.64 4.12
N GLY A 224 -4.13 -3.74 5.42
CA GLY A 224 -2.82 -3.43 5.99
C GLY A 224 -1.77 -4.47 5.64
N VAL A 225 -2.11 -5.75 5.80
CA VAL A 225 -1.27 -6.88 5.37
C VAL A 225 -2.14 -7.88 4.62
N ASP A 226 -1.74 -8.21 3.41
CA ASP A 226 -2.30 -9.29 2.60
C ASP A 226 -1.24 -10.35 2.32
N ALA A 227 -1.63 -11.63 2.34
CA ALA A 227 -0.73 -12.70 1.98
C ALA A 227 -1.46 -13.84 1.27
N ASP A 228 -0.89 -14.24 0.14
CA ASP A 228 -1.39 -15.32 -0.69
C ASP A 228 -0.34 -16.43 -0.85
N ASN A 229 -0.76 -17.69 -0.67
CA ASN A 229 0.09 -18.88 -0.86
C ASN A 229 1.42 -18.80 -0.09
N SER A 230 1.40 -18.20 1.09
CA SER A 230 2.61 -17.88 1.85
C SER A 230 2.71 -18.66 3.17
N LEU A 231 3.93 -18.76 3.71
CA LEU A 231 4.24 -19.67 4.82
C LEU A 231 5.02 -18.94 5.91
N ASN A 232 4.76 -19.29 7.19
CA ASN A 232 5.47 -18.77 8.36
C ASN A 232 5.42 -17.23 8.43
N ILE A 233 4.22 -16.69 8.63
CA ILE A 233 3.97 -15.25 8.63
C ILE A 233 3.76 -14.76 10.06
N GLN A 234 4.45 -13.70 10.43
CA GLN A 234 4.30 -13.04 11.71
C GLN A 234 3.96 -11.56 11.48
N VAL A 235 2.83 -11.12 12.05
CA VAL A 235 2.39 -9.72 12.05
C VAL A 235 2.26 -9.29 13.51
N ILE A 236 3.23 -8.53 14.02
CA ILE A 236 3.42 -8.34 15.46
C ILE A 236 3.56 -6.87 15.83
N ASN A 237 2.81 -6.41 16.85
CA ASN A 237 2.94 -5.06 17.44
C ASN A 237 2.80 -3.90 16.45
N ASN A 238 2.05 -4.06 15.35
CA ASN A 238 1.81 -3.00 14.39
C ASN A 238 0.60 -2.14 14.77
N LEU A 239 0.58 -0.92 14.26
CA LEU A 239 -0.62 -0.11 14.14
C LEU A 239 -1.11 -0.24 12.69
N ILE A 240 -2.34 -0.76 12.50
CA ILE A 240 -2.96 -0.94 11.19
C ILE A 240 -4.25 -0.14 11.16
N HIS A 241 -4.35 0.84 10.26
CA HIS A 241 -5.49 1.76 10.30
C HIS A 241 -5.82 2.38 8.94
N ASP A 242 -7.00 3.01 8.87
CA ASP A 242 -7.51 3.67 7.66
C ASP A 242 -7.54 2.77 6.41
N CYS A 243 -7.71 1.45 6.61
CA CYS A 243 -7.83 0.48 5.54
C CYS A 243 -9.31 0.26 5.20
N SER A 244 -9.68 0.43 3.93
CA SER A 244 -11.09 0.47 3.50
C SER A 244 -11.81 -0.88 3.52
N TYR A 245 -11.09 -1.99 3.64
CA TYR A 245 -11.65 -3.34 3.58
C TYR A 245 -11.37 -4.18 4.81
N GLY A 246 -10.15 -4.10 5.35
CA GLY A 246 -9.80 -4.85 6.55
C GLY A 246 -8.39 -4.62 7.05
N GLY A 247 -8.08 -5.23 8.19
CA GLY A 247 -6.75 -5.17 8.80
C GLY A 247 -5.75 -6.08 8.10
N VAL A 248 -6.03 -7.39 8.15
CA VAL A 248 -5.17 -8.43 7.59
C VAL A 248 -5.97 -9.49 6.84
N GLN A 249 -5.38 -10.05 5.78
CA GLN A 249 -5.95 -11.15 5.01
C GLN A 249 -4.90 -12.24 4.76
N PHE A 250 -5.33 -13.49 4.84
CA PHE A 250 -4.48 -14.66 4.56
C PHE A 250 -5.26 -15.66 3.70
N SER A 251 -4.76 -15.93 2.50
CA SER A 251 -5.37 -16.86 1.54
C SER A 251 -4.38 -17.99 1.20
N ASN A 252 -4.76 -19.23 1.42
CA ASN A 252 -3.88 -20.40 1.24
C ASN A 252 -2.55 -20.31 1.99
N CYS A 253 -2.56 -19.68 3.16
CA CYS A 253 -1.38 -19.50 3.99
C CYS A 253 -1.28 -20.57 5.07
N GLN A 254 -0.06 -20.78 5.59
CA GLN A 254 0.19 -21.74 6.66
C GLN A 254 1.12 -21.14 7.72
N ASN A 255 0.84 -21.45 8.99
CA ASN A 255 1.62 -20.99 10.14
C ASN A 255 1.64 -19.46 10.24
N VAL A 256 0.51 -18.88 10.56
CA VAL A 256 0.35 -17.42 10.68
C VAL A 256 0.15 -17.04 12.12
N ARG A 257 0.89 -16.03 12.57
CA ARG A 257 0.81 -15.46 13.90
C ARG A 257 0.55 -13.96 13.84
N VAL A 258 -0.54 -13.52 14.47
CA VAL A 258 -0.92 -12.10 14.52
C VAL A 258 -1.09 -11.70 15.99
N ASP A 259 -0.11 -11.03 16.56
CA ASP A 259 -0.09 -10.73 17.99
C ASP A 259 0.21 -9.25 18.28
N GLY A 260 -0.42 -8.70 19.29
CA GLY A 260 -0.13 -7.37 19.83
C GLY A 260 -0.45 -6.19 18.89
N ASN A 261 -1.12 -6.43 17.76
CA ASN A 261 -1.44 -5.37 16.83
C ASN A 261 -2.62 -4.52 17.32
N THR A 262 -2.61 -3.25 16.97
CA THR A 262 -3.72 -2.32 17.15
C THR A 262 -4.38 -2.08 15.80
N PHE A 263 -5.70 -2.26 15.71
CA PHE A 263 -6.51 -2.01 14.54
C PHE A 263 -7.48 -0.89 14.81
N ARG A 264 -7.60 0.09 13.92
CA ARG A 264 -8.58 1.17 14.04
C ARG A 264 -9.00 1.68 12.66
N ASP A 265 -10.13 2.35 12.59
CA ASP A 265 -10.64 3.04 11.40
C ASP A 265 -10.64 2.13 10.14
N LEU A 266 -11.07 0.86 10.35
CA LEU A 266 -11.18 -0.12 9.28
C LEU A 266 -12.57 -0.08 8.66
N GLY A 267 -12.62 -0.16 7.32
CA GLY A 267 -13.86 -0.10 6.57
C GLY A 267 -14.22 1.31 6.14
N MET A 268 -15.41 1.46 5.61
CA MET A 268 -16.02 2.72 5.19
C MET A 268 -17.45 2.81 5.75
N GLU A 269 -18.08 3.99 5.68
CA GLU A 269 -19.41 4.27 6.25
C GLU A 269 -20.45 3.18 5.88
N ASP A 270 -20.47 2.76 4.62
CA ASP A 270 -21.42 1.76 4.10
C ASP A 270 -20.87 0.33 4.09
N TYR A 271 -19.60 0.14 4.49
CA TYR A 271 -18.92 -1.15 4.44
C TYR A 271 -17.99 -1.31 5.66
N PRO A 272 -18.50 -1.91 6.75
CA PRO A 272 -17.67 -2.12 7.94
C PRO A 272 -16.51 -3.07 7.61
N GLY A 273 -15.29 -2.62 7.91
CA GLY A 273 -14.09 -3.40 7.70
C GLY A 273 -13.99 -4.59 8.64
N SER A 274 -13.30 -5.62 8.23
CA SER A 274 -13.01 -6.81 9.01
C SER A 274 -11.56 -6.80 9.49
N VAL A 275 -11.33 -7.02 10.78
CA VAL A 275 -9.96 -7.10 11.31
C VAL A 275 -9.20 -8.25 10.65
N PHE A 276 -9.85 -9.41 10.55
CA PHE A 276 -9.30 -10.63 9.99
C PHE A 276 -10.12 -11.17 8.83
N ARG A 277 -9.43 -11.58 7.79
CA ARG A 277 -9.98 -12.31 6.65
C ARG A 277 -9.09 -13.54 6.40
N ILE A 278 -9.64 -14.73 6.52
CA ILE A 278 -8.89 -15.98 6.44
C ILE A 278 -9.59 -16.92 5.47
N TYR A 279 -8.90 -17.31 4.40
CA TYR A 279 -9.39 -18.20 3.37
C TYR A 279 -8.41 -19.37 3.17
N ASP A 280 -8.90 -20.59 3.25
CA ASP A 280 -8.14 -21.82 2.99
C ASP A 280 -6.75 -21.87 3.68
N SER A 281 -6.61 -21.17 4.80
CA SER A 281 -5.35 -21.06 5.55
C SER A 281 -5.41 -21.94 6.81
N VAL A 282 -4.25 -22.45 7.23
CA VAL A 282 -4.13 -23.36 8.37
C VAL A 282 -3.12 -22.86 9.41
N ASN A 283 -3.33 -23.21 10.67
CA ASN A 283 -2.51 -22.78 11.79
C ASN A 283 -2.40 -21.25 11.87
N VAL A 284 -3.54 -20.56 11.83
CA VAL A 284 -3.61 -19.11 11.99
C VAL A 284 -3.98 -18.79 13.42
N THR A 285 -3.13 -18.02 14.10
CA THR A 285 -3.35 -17.62 15.51
C THR A 285 -3.39 -16.11 15.67
N CYS A 286 -4.21 -15.66 16.61
CA CYS A 286 -4.26 -14.27 17.04
C CYS A 286 -4.15 -14.21 18.57
N ASN A 287 -3.14 -13.50 19.08
CA ASN A 287 -2.84 -13.42 20.50
C ASN A 287 -2.82 -14.81 21.17
N GLY A 288 -2.18 -15.78 20.51
CA GLY A 288 -2.05 -17.15 20.97
C GLY A 288 -3.34 -17.98 20.96
N LYS A 289 -4.38 -17.53 20.27
CA LYS A 289 -5.65 -18.26 20.06
C LYS A 289 -5.87 -18.50 18.58
N ASP A 290 -6.51 -19.63 18.24
CA ASP A 290 -6.86 -19.91 16.85
C ASP A 290 -7.76 -18.79 16.30
N ALA A 291 -7.42 -18.25 15.15
CA ALA A 291 -8.23 -17.27 14.44
C ALA A 291 -9.32 -17.98 13.63
N ILE A 292 -10.52 -17.43 13.67
CA ILE A 292 -11.69 -18.02 13.01
C ILE A 292 -11.73 -17.51 11.55
N PRO A 293 -11.83 -18.41 10.56
CA PRO A 293 -12.00 -18.01 9.16
C PRO A 293 -13.26 -17.14 8.97
N PHE A 294 -13.15 -16.18 8.09
CA PHE A 294 -14.30 -15.39 7.63
C PHE A 294 -15.21 -16.30 6.78
N GLN A 295 -16.49 -16.39 7.14
CA GLN A 295 -17.51 -17.17 6.44
C GLN A 295 -18.38 -16.29 5.56
#